data_d0f6c66721b9921fa070958ee2c4aecc
#
_entry.id   d0f6c66721b9921fa070958ee2c4aecc
#
_cell.length_a   1.000
_cell.length_b   1.000
_cell.length_c   1.000
_cell.angle_alpha   90.00
_cell.angle_beta   90.00
_cell.angle_gamma   90.00
#
_symmetry.space_group_name_H-M   'P 1'
#
loop_
_entity.id
_entity.type
_entity.pdbx_description
1 polymer ?
#
loop_
_entity_poly.entity_id
_entity_poly.type
_entity_poly.pdbx_seq_one_letter_code
_entity_poly.pdbx_strand_id
1 'polypeptide(L)'
;ATSYPWLVTYFGTVNSGSVAVPLDVSLPAEDLCELIDRADATVLVADELRKDLMEIVKSRCPKLRYLISMQKEESDEETLSFRQLLREHEGVFGYEPEPDSLCTIMFTSGTTGKSKGVMLTQRNLAENATCLDMKIPPRTVILSVLPIHHAYCLSMDILKGISLGSVICINDSLLRVVKNIKLFQPNMILMVPLMIETMAKKLEEVSGLPPKLVKWQVFGKQFHTICSGGAYLPPAMIDLFDRY
;
A
#
# COMPACT_ATOMS: atom_id res chain seq x y z
N ALA A 1 3.42 2.69 -8.00
CA ALA A 1 2.03 2.32 -7.67
C ALA A 1 2.01 1.08 -6.78
N THR A 2 0.88 0.80 -6.10
CA THR A 2 0.68 -0.45 -5.37
C THR A 2 0.75 -1.60 -6.35
N SER A 3 1.69 -2.53 -6.17
CA SER A 3 1.94 -3.62 -7.11
C SER A 3 2.64 -4.80 -6.43
N TYR A 4 2.63 -5.96 -7.06
CA TYR A 4 3.36 -7.12 -6.57
C TYR A 4 4.89 -6.85 -6.48
N PRO A 5 5.56 -6.25 -7.48
CA PRO A 5 6.97 -5.87 -7.35
C PRO A 5 7.25 -4.93 -6.17
N TRP A 6 6.32 -4.02 -5.86
CA TRP A 6 6.44 -3.16 -4.69
C TRP A 6 6.48 -3.98 -3.39
N LEU A 7 5.57 -4.95 -3.24
CA LEU A 7 5.53 -5.84 -2.07
C LEU A 7 6.81 -6.66 -1.94
N VAL A 8 7.28 -7.24 -3.05
CA VAL A 8 8.55 -8.00 -3.07
C VAL A 8 9.72 -7.10 -2.64
N THR A 9 9.79 -5.87 -3.17
CA THR A 9 10.81 -4.89 -2.78
C THR A 9 10.71 -4.56 -1.28
N TYR A 10 9.52 -4.26 -0.80
CA TYR A 10 9.31 -3.90 0.61
C TYR A 10 9.75 -5.03 1.55
N PHE A 11 9.24 -6.24 1.35
CA PHE A 11 9.59 -7.38 2.21
C PHE A 11 11.05 -7.80 2.05
N GLY A 12 11.61 -7.75 0.84
CA GLY A 12 13.03 -7.97 0.62
C GLY A 12 13.89 -6.98 1.40
N THR A 13 13.51 -5.69 1.40
CA THR A 13 14.22 -4.64 2.13
C THR A 13 14.14 -4.86 3.64
N VAL A 14 12.94 -5.01 4.20
CA VAL A 14 12.80 -5.11 5.67
C VAL A 14 13.33 -6.43 6.23
N ASN A 15 13.20 -7.53 5.50
CA ASN A 15 13.73 -8.83 5.91
C ASN A 15 15.27 -8.92 5.77
N SER A 16 15.88 -8.07 4.94
CA SER A 16 17.35 -8.00 4.84
C SER A 16 18.00 -7.13 5.92
N GLY A 17 17.23 -6.59 6.86
CA GLY A 17 17.72 -5.65 7.87
C GLY A 17 17.95 -4.23 7.34
N SER A 18 17.51 -3.96 6.12
CA SER A 18 17.52 -2.62 5.53
C SER A 18 16.23 -1.85 5.89
N VAL A 19 16.24 -0.53 5.71
CA VAL A 19 15.12 0.34 6.06
C VAL A 19 14.35 0.72 4.81
N ALA A 20 13.06 0.35 4.75
CA ALA A 20 12.17 0.76 3.68
C ALA A 20 11.60 2.17 3.94
N VAL A 21 11.54 2.99 2.90
CA VAL A 21 10.99 4.35 2.96
C VAL A 21 9.91 4.49 1.87
N PRO A 22 8.66 4.10 2.17
CA PRO A 22 7.55 4.27 1.22
C PRO A 22 7.26 5.75 0.96
N LEU A 23 7.30 6.15 -0.32
CA LEU A 23 7.05 7.52 -0.73
C LEU A 23 5.85 7.62 -1.67
N ASP A 24 5.13 8.74 -1.58
CA ASP A 24 4.04 9.07 -2.49
C ASP A 24 4.60 9.60 -3.82
N VAL A 25 4.45 8.81 -4.88
CA VAL A 25 4.90 9.18 -6.23
C VAL A 25 4.19 10.42 -6.80
N SER A 26 3.03 10.82 -6.24
CA SER A 26 2.28 12.00 -6.68
C SER A 26 2.88 13.33 -6.19
N LEU A 27 3.81 13.28 -5.23
CA LEU A 27 4.49 14.47 -4.74
C LEU A 27 5.32 15.15 -5.83
N PRO A 28 5.51 16.48 -5.75
CA PRO A 28 6.47 17.21 -6.57
C PRO A 28 7.87 16.59 -6.49
N ALA A 29 8.66 16.69 -7.57
CA ALA A 29 10.01 16.11 -7.61
C ALA A 29 10.94 16.71 -6.54
N GLU A 30 10.81 18.00 -6.25
CA GLU A 30 11.55 18.68 -5.18
C GLU A 30 11.26 18.09 -3.80
N ASP A 31 9.98 17.85 -3.49
CA ASP A 31 9.55 17.28 -2.22
C ASP A 31 10.04 15.82 -2.09
N LEU A 32 9.91 15.02 -3.15
CA LEU A 32 10.44 13.66 -3.18
C LEU A 32 11.95 13.63 -2.94
N CYS A 33 12.68 14.54 -3.60
CA CYS A 33 14.14 14.65 -3.43
C CYS A 33 14.49 15.02 -1.98
N GLU A 34 13.78 15.96 -1.36
CA GLU A 34 13.98 16.30 0.06
C GLU A 34 13.77 15.08 0.96
N LEU A 35 12.71 14.29 0.72
CA LEU A 35 12.43 13.10 1.54
C LEU A 35 13.49 11.99 1.33
N ILE A 36 13.97 11.80 0.10
CA ILE A 36 15.03 10.84 -0.24
C ILE A 36 16.34 11.22 0.49
N ASP A 37 16.71 12.49 0.43
CA ASP A 37 17.92 12.99 1.10
C ASP A 37 17.84 12.89 2.62
N ARG A 38 16.71 13.32 3.21
CA ARG A 38 16.45 13.25 4.65
C ARG A 38 16.40 11.82 5.21
N ALA A 39 16.03 10.87 4.38
CA ALA A 39 16.03 9.45 4.75
C ALA A 39 17.40 8.80 4.58
N ASP A 40 18.40 9.53 4.12
CA ASP A 40 19.73 8.99 3.78
C ASP A 40 19.66 7.79 2.83
N ALA A 41 18.71 7.82 1.89
CA ALA A 41 18.45 6.70 1.01
C ALA A 41 19.63 6.41 0.09
N THR A 42 19.99 5.14 0.00
CA THR A 42 21.09 4.66 -0.87
C THR A 42 20.58 3.99 -2.14
N VAL A 43 19.34 3.55 -2.14
CA VAL A 43 18.68 2.87 -3.27
C VAL A 43 17.31 3.50 -3.49
N LEU A 44 17.00 3.85 -4.72
CA LEU A 44 15.67 4.28 -5.15
C LEU A 44 15.08 3.21 -6.07
N VAL A 45 13.92 2.66 -5.68
CA VAL A 45 13.17 1.70 -6.49
C VAL A 45 11.85 2.33 -6.91
N ALA A 46 11.56 2.35 -8.19
CA ALA A 46 10.34 2.97 -8.71
C ALA A 46 9.73 2.18 -9.88
N ASP A 47 8.42 2.31 -10.08
CA ASP A 47 7.73 1.74 -11.25
C ASP A 47 8.28 2.38 -12.52
N GLU A 48 8.18 3.71 -12.58
CA GLU A 48 8.69 4.52 -13.66
C GLU A 48 9.55 5.63 -13.06
N LEU A 49 10.77 5.75 -13.54
CA LEU A 49 11.69 6.79 -13.09
C LEU A 49 11.30 8.12 -13.75
N ARG A 50 10.77 9.02 -12.97
CA ARG A 50 10.40 10.37 -13.41
C ARG A 50 11.65 11.14 -13.79
N LYS A 51 11.71 11.67 -15.03
CA LYS A 51 12.87 12.43 -15.52
C LYS A 51 13.16 13.66 -14.69
N ASP A 52 12.12 14.41 -14.30
CA ASP A 52 12.21 15.59 -13.45
C ASP A 52 12.82 15.26 -12.06
N LEU A 53 12.43 14.16 -11.46
CA LEU A 53 13.00 13.69 -10.21
C LEU A 53 14.47 13.27 -10.39
N MET A 54 14.78 12.55 -11.47
CA MET A 54 16.13 12.04 -11.73
C MET A 54 17.17 13.13 -11.92
N GLU A 55 16.80 14.23 -12.57
CA GLU A 55 17.65 15.40 -12.75
C GLU A 55 18.05 16.04 -11.42
N ILE A 56 17.08 16.15 -10.49
CA ILE A 56 17.31 16.75 -9.18
C ILE A 56 18.07 15.80 -8.25
N VAL A 57 17.69 14.54 -8.21
CA VAL A 57 18.25 13.53 -7.32
C VAL A 57 19.76 13.33 -7.55
N LYS A 58 20.22 13.31 -8.81
CA LYS A 58 21.64 13.18 -9.15
C LYS A 58 22.50 14.29 -8.52
N SER A 59 21.95 15.50 -8.38
CA SER A 59 22.67 16.66 -7.83
C SER A 59 22.52 16.85 -6.32
N ARG A 60 21.39 16.45 -5.74
CA ARG A 60 21.01 16.79 -4.36
C ARG A 60 21.03 15.61 -3.37
N CYS A 61 21.05 14.37 -3.86
CA CYS A 61 21.05 13.17 -3.01
C CYS A 61 22.38 12.39 -3.15
N PRO A 62 23.48 12.87 -2.57
CA PRO A 62 24.81 12.30 -2.77
C PRO A 62 24.98 10.89 -2.21
N LYS A 63 24.10 10.46 -1.31
CA LYS A 63 24.09 9.11 -0.74
C LYS A 63 23.40 8.08 -1.64
N LEU A 64 22.58 8.52 -2.59
CA LEU A 64 21.87 7.63 -3.51
C LEU A 64 22.85 7.03 -4.52
N ARG A 65 22.99 5.70 -4.51
CA ARG A 65 23.96 4.95 -5.32
C ARG A 65 23.31 4.15 -6.43
N TYR A 66 22.10 3.63 -6.19
CA TYR A 66 21.45 2.70 -7.11
C TYR A 66 20.03 3.17 -7.43
N LEU A 67 19.70 3.09 -8.71
CA LEU A 67 18.38 3.33 -9.25
C LEU A 67 17.86 2.01 -9.81
N ILE A 68 16.69 1.57 -9.37
CA ILE A 68 16.09 0.31 -9.81
C ILE A 68 14.71 0.61 -10.41
N SER A 69 14.52 0.22 -11.67
CA SER A 69 13.23 0.30 -12.34
C SER A 69 12.49 -1.02 -12.27
N MET A 70 11.24 -1.01 -11.80
CA MET A 70 10.37 -2.18 -11.77
C MET A 70 9.81 -2.55 -13.16
N GLN A 71 9.85 -1.63 -14.12
CA GLN A 71 9.30 -1.85 -15.47
C GLN A 71 10.34 -2.26 -16.50
N LYS A 72 11.61 -1.90 -16.27
CA LYS A 72 12.70 -2.18 -17.19
C LYS A 72 12.98 -3.68 -17.27
N GLU A 73 13.18 -4.20 -18.48
CA GLU A 73 13.49 -5.63 -18.67
C GLU A 73 14.96 -5.96 -18.37
N GLU A 74 15.87 -5.11 -18.81
CA GLU A 74 17.32 -5.26 -18.65
C GLU A 74 17.93 -3.99 -18.06
N SER A 75 19.03 -4.15 -17.31
CA SER A 75 19.80 -3.05 -16.74
C SER A 75 20.61 -2.31 -17.80
N ASP A 76 20.89 -1.04 -17.55
CA ASP A 76 21.88 -0.26 -18.31
C ASP A 76 22.89 0.40 -17.36
N GLU A 77 23.70 1.34 -17.88
CA GLU A 77 24.75 2.01 -17.11
C GLU A 77 24.20 2.86 -15.94
N GLU A 78 22.98 3.37 -16.04
CA GLU A 78 22.40 4.29 -15.05
C GLU A 78 21.34 3.63 -14.15
N THR A 79 20.67 2.58 -14.63
CA THR A 79 19.48 2.03 -13.98
C THR A 79 19.47 0.50 -14.03
N LEU A 80 19.34 -0.11 -12.87
CA LEU A 80 19.20 -1.55 -12.73
C LEU A 80 17.75 -1.98 -13.04
N SER A 81 17.59 -3.16 -13.63
CA SER A 81 16.30 -3.79 -13.83
C SER A 81 15.95 -4.65 -12.62
N PHE A 82 14.79 -4.37 -11.99
CA PHE A 82 14.24 -5.22 -10.93
C PHE A 82 14.04 -6.67 -11.41
N ARG A 83 13.56 -6.86 -12.64
CA ARG A 83 13.32 -8.20 -13.20
C ARG A 83 14.62 -8.97 -13.43
N GLN A 84 15.65 -8.29 -13.92
CA GLN A 84 16.98 -8.90 -14.10
C GLN A 84 17.58 -9.29 -12.75
N LEU A 85 17.55 -8.39 -11.76
CA LEU A 85 18.04 -8.69 -10.41
C LEU A 85 17.36 -9.91 -9.80
N LEU A 86 16.04 -10.09 -9.97
CA LEU A 86 15.33 -11.27 -9.48
C LEU A 86 15.77 -12.56 -10.19
N ARG A 87 16.09 -12.50 -11.50
CA ARG A 87 16.56 -13.69 -12.24
C ARG A 87 17.98 -14.09 -11.87
N GLU A 88 18.84 -13.10 -11.59
CA GLU A 88 20.27 -13.33 -11.33
C GLU A 88 20.59 -13.67 -9.88
N HIS A 89 19.70 -13.32 -8.97
CA HIS A 89 19.90 -13.50 -7.52
C HIS A 89 18.79 -14.38 -6.93
N GLU A 90 18.79 -15.64 -7.30
CA GLU A 90 17.92 -16.66 -6.71
C GLU A 90 18.57 -17.22 -5.43
N GLY A 91 17.78 -17.42 -4.38
CA GLY A 91 18.26 -18.07 -3.18
C GLY A 91 17.53 -17.66 -1.91
N VAL A 92 17.86 -18.31 -0.82
CA VAL A 92 17.34 -17.98 0.51
C VAL A 92 18.28 -16.97 1.18
N PHE A 93 17.71 -15.84 1.56
CA PHE A 93 18.44 -14.85 2.32
C PHE A 93 18.47 -15.25 3.80
N GLY A 94 19.65 -15.54 4.31
CA GLY A 94 19.86 -16.10 5.67
C GLY A 94 19.95 -15.06 6.79
N TYR A 95 19.40 -13.86 6.61
CA TYR A 95 19.39 -12.82 7.64
C TYR A 95 18.10 -12.84 8.45
N GLU A 96 18.23 -12.78 9.76
CA GLU A 96 17.10 -12.71 10.69
C GLU A 96 17.14 -11.34 11.38
N PRO A 97 16.22 -10.41 11.04
CA PRO A 97 16.25 -9.07 11.60
C PRO A 97 15.86 -9.08 13.09
N GLU A 98 16.59 -8.29 13.89
CA GLU A 98 16.28 -8.09 15.29
C GLU A 98 14.93 -7.39 15.47
N PRO A 99 14.08 -7.81 16.43
CA PRO A 99 12.74 -7.25 16.60
C PRO A 99 12.70 -5.73 16.81
N ASP A 100 13.70 -5.16 17.49
CA ASP A 100 13.75 -3.73 17.79
C ASP A 100 14.61 -2.94 16.77
N SER A 101 15.06 -3.59 15.69
CA SER A 101 15.74 -2.89 14.60
C SER A 101 14.77 -2.02 13.80
N LEU A 102 15.22 -0.83 13.41
CA LEU A 102 14.50 0.04 12.49
C LEU A 102 14.33 -0.66 11.14
N CYS A 103 13.09 -0.69 10.62
CA CYS A 103 12.82 -1.33 9.34
C CYS A 103 12.03 -0.46 8.36
N THR A 104 11.31 0.54 8.85
CA THR A 104 10.49 1.41 7.99
C THR A 104 10.49 2.84 8.50
N ILE A 105 10.61 3.81 7.58
CA ILE A 105 10.37 5.23 7.86
C ILE A 105 9.19 5.68 7.01
N MET A 106 8.11 6.13 7.66
CA MET A 106 6.92 6.64 6.97
C MET A 106 6.82 8.15 7.17
N PHE A 107 6.80 8.89 6.06
CA PHE A 107 6.62 10.33 6.13
C PHE A 107 5.14 10.69 6.24
N THR A 108 4.85 11.58 7.21
CA THR A 108 3.49 12.11 7.44
C THR A 108 3.50 13.62 7.29
N SER A 109 2.39 14.21 6.82
CA SER A 109 2.20 15.65 6.81
C SER A 109 2.19 16.17 8.26
N GLY A 110 3.27 16.82 8.67
CA GLY A 110 3.36 17.40 10.01
C GLY A 110 2.44 18.63 10.15
N THR A 111 1.92 18.86 11.35
CA THR A 111 1.14 20.06 11.70
C THR A 111 1.92 21.38 11.51
N THR A 112 3.25 21.30 11.37
CA THR A 112 4.18 22.43 11.19
C THR A 112 4.53 22.68 9.72
N GLY A 113 3.86 22.06 8.78
CA GLY A 113 4.11 22.21 7.33
C GLY A 113 5.26 21.37 6.76
N LYS A 114 6.16 20.85 7.60
CA LYS A 114 7.22 19.92 7.16
C LYS A 114 6.85 18.49 7.46
N SER A 115 7.02 17.61 6.49
CA SER A 115 6.83 16.17 6.68
C SER A 115 7.73 15.62 7.78
N LYS A 116 7.19 14.74 8.64
CA LYS A 116 7.93 14.05 9.71
C LYS A 116 8.11 12.59 9.35
N GLY A 117 9.35 12.08 9.45
CA GLY A 117 9.64 10.66 9.28
C GLY A 117 9.38 9.89 10.56
N VAL A 118 8.31 9.08 10.58
CA VAL A 118 8.00 8.17 11.69
C VAL A 118 8.85 6.93 11.53
N MET A 119 9.71 6.65 12.51
CA MET A 119 10.62 5.51 12.52
C MET A 119 9.93 4.31 13.18
N LEU A 120 9.78 3.21 12.46
CA LEU A 120 9.09 2.00 12.89
C LEU A 120 10.05 0.81 12.93
N THR A 121 10.02 0.07 14.04
CA THR A 121 10.79 -1.16 14.21
C THR A 121 10.01 -2.36 13.64
N GLN A 122 10.70 -3.50 13.47
CA GLN A 122 10.08 -4.78 13.13
C GLN A 122 8.96 -5.12 14.12
N ARG A 123 9.22 -4.95 15.41
CA ARG A 123 8.25 -5.18 16.49
C ARG A 123 7.02 -4.28 16.35
N ASN A 124 7.19 -2.98 16.10
CA ASN A 124 6.05 -2.06 15.95
C ASN A 124 5.09 -2.52 14.85
N LEU A 125 5.64 -2.94 13.71
CA LEU A 125 4.82 -3.40 12.59
C LEU A 125 4.15 -4.75 12.88
N ALA A 126 4.88 -5.70 13.46
CA ALA A 126 4.37 -7.02 13.78
C ALA A 126 3.25 -6.96 14.85
N GLU A 127 3.47 -6.21 15.93
CA GLU A 127 2.46 -6.02 16.98
C GLU A 127 1.22 -5.30 16.45
N ASN A 128 1.38 -4.25 15.64
CA ASN A 128 0.26 -3.57 15.03
C ASN A 128 -0.55 -4.50 14.11
N ALA A 129 0.13 -5.32 13.32
CA ALA A 129 -0.53 -6.29 12.45
C ALA A 129 -1.28 -7.39 13.22
N THR A 130 -0.87 -7.74 14.44
CA THR A 130 -1.41 -8.86 15.19
C THR A 130 -2.31 -8.47 16.38
N CYS A 131 -2.22 -7.22 16.88
CA CYS A 131 -2.93 -6.78 18.10
C CYS A 131 -4.46 -6.82 17.99
N LEU A 132 -5.03 -6.73 16.78
CA LEU A 132 -6.47 -6.71 16.56
C LEU A 132 -6.97 -8.09 16.13
N ASP A 133 -7.76 -8.75 17.00
CA ASP A 133 -8.46 -9.99 16.64
C ASP A 133 -9.74 -9.67 15.84
N MET A 134 -9.62 -9.71 14.53
CA MET A 134 -10.74 -9.41 13.62
C MET A 134 -11.65 -10.62 13.37
N LYS A 135 -11.33 -11.81 13.89
CA LYS A 135 -12.05 -13.07 13.65
C LYS A 135 -12.35 -13.34 12.18
N ILE A 136 -11.42 -12.97 11.32
CA ILE A 136 -11.52 -13.16 9.87
C ILE A 136 -11.04 -14.57 9.53
N PRO A 137 -11.84 -15.36 8.79
CA PRO A 137 -11.42 -16.71 8.38
C PRO A 137 -10.18 -16.65 7.48
N PRO A 138 -9.27 -17.64 7.58
CA PRO A 138 -8.19 -17.79 6.61
C PRO A 138 -8.73 -17.84 5.16
N ARG A 139 -7.91 -17.37 4.21
CA ARG A 139 -8.27 -17.27 2.78
C ARG A 139 -9.39 -16.25 2.47
N THR A 140 -9.77 -15.40 3.43
CA THR A 140 -10.62 -14.22 3.14
C THR A 140 -9.99 -13.40 2.04
N VAL A 141 -10.76 -13.06 1.01
CA VAL A 141 -10.30 -12.24 -0.12
C VAL A 141 -10.46 -10.77 0.24
N ILE A 142 -9.34 -10.06 0.31
CA ILE A 142 -9.27 -8.62 0.58
C ILE A 142 -8.94 -7.89 -0.73
N LEU A 143 -9.73 -6.89 -1.10
CA LEU A 143 -9.37 -5.98 -2.18
C LEU A 143 -8.68 -4.74 -1.58
N SER A 144 -7.37 -4.64 -1.77
CA SER A 144 -6.58 -3.50 -1.30
C SER A 144 -6.69 -2.35 -2.29
N VAL A 145 -7.36 -1.28 -1.89
CA VAL A 145 -7.67 -0.11 -2.73
C VAL A 145 -6.95 1.16 -2.31
N LEU A 146 -6.37 1.16 -1.11
CA LEU A 146 -5.66 2.31 -0.55
C LEU A 146 -4.21 2.39 -1.04
N PRO A 147 -3.61 3.59 -1.07
CA PRO A 147 -2.21 3.74 -1.41
C PRO A 147 -1.29 3.07 -0.38
N ILE A 148 -0.41 2.20 -0.85
CA ILE A 148 0.42 1.35 0.03
C ILE A 148 1.50 2.13 0.82
N HIS A 149 1.85 3.35 0.37
CA HIS A 149 2.77 4.22 1.10
C HIS A 149 2.15 4.83 2.37
N HIS A 150 0.83 4.69 2.57
CA HIS A 150 0.18 5.07 3.81
C HIS A 150 0.18 3.93 4.83
N ALA A 151 0.45 4.27 6.10
CA ALA A 151 0.50 3.32 7.22
C ALA A 151 -0.77 2.46 7.32
N TYR A 152 -1.94 3.03 7.06
CA TYR A 152 -3.21 2.33 7.16
C TYR A 152 -3.34 1.17 6.17
N CYS A 153 -2.95 1.39 4.89
CA CYS A 153 -2.93 0.33 3.89
C CYS A 153 -1.87 -0.72 4.22
N LEU A 154 -0.63 -0.28 4.49
CA LEU A 154 0.45 -1.21 4.78
C LEU A 154 0.14 -2.11 5.98
N SER A 155 -0.33 -1.53 7.09
CA SER A 155 -0.61 -2.32 8.31
C SER A 155 -1.86 -3.17 8.17
N MET A 156 -2.97 -2.61 7.70
CA MET A 156 -4.28 -3.28 7.80
C MET A 156 -4.65 -4.13 6.59
N ASP A 157 -4.27 -3.72 5.37
CA ASP A 157 -4.49 -4.58 4.19
C ASP A 157 -3.37 -5.60 4.03
N ILE A 158 -2.12 -5.16 4.11
CA ILE A 158 -0.98 -5.98 3.74
C ILE A 158 -0.51 -6.83 4.93
N LEU A 159 0.03 -6.20 5.98
CA LEU A 159 0.61 -6.94 7.10
C LEU A 159 -0.44 -7.74 7.86
N LYS A 160 -1.59 -7.14 8.15
CA LYS A 160 -2.71 -7.83 8.80
C LYS A 160 -3.27 -8.93 7.91
N GLY A 161 -3.48 -8.67 6.62
CA GLY A 161 -3.95 -9.67 5.67
C GLY A 161 -3.01 -10.90 5.60
N ILE A 162 -1.69 -10.68 5.57
CA ILE A 162 -0.70 -11.77 5.62
C ILE A 162 -0.79 -12.52 6.93
N SER A 163 -0.86 -11.83 8.08
CA SER A 163 -0.94 -12.46 9.41
C SER A 163 -2.17 -13.36 9.57
N LEU A 164 -3.24 -13.08 8.84
CA LEU A 164 -4.50 -13.85 8.84
C LEU A 164 -4.56 -14.94 7.74
N GLY A 165 -3.52 -15.05 6.91
CA GLY A 165 -3.53 -15.97 5.76
C GLY A 165 -4.58 -15.61 4.71
N SER A 166 -4.87 -14.33 4.53
CA SER A 166 -5.83 -13.82 3.55
C SER A 166 -5.27 -13.81 2.12
N VAL A 167 -6.16 -13.77 1.13
CA VAL A 167 -5.81 -13.53 -0.26
C VAL A 167 -5.92 -12.03 -0.55
N ILE A 168 -4.80 -11.37 -0.81
CA ILE A 168 -4.74 -9.93 -1.04
C ILE A 168 -4.77 -9.67 -2.54
N CYS A 169 -5.86 -9.06 -3.02
CA CYS A 169 -6.03 -8.61 -4.39
C CYS A 169 -5.63 -7.12 -4.47
N ILE A 170 -4.62 -6.82 -5.27
CA ILE A 170 -4.12 -5.46 -5.43
C ILE A 170 -4.97 -4.73 -6.48
N ASN A 171 -5.55 -3.60 -6.09
CA ASN A 171 -6.26 -2.71 -7.01
C ASN A 171 -5.26 -1.83 -7.78
N ASP A 172 -5.37 -1.83 -9.10
CA ASP A 172 -4.45 -1.13 -9.99
C ASP A 172 -4.80 0.38 -10.16
N SER A 173 -6.05 0.75 -9.92
CA SER A 173 -6.51 2.13 -10.07
C SER A 173 -7.83 2.36 -9.32
N LEU A 174 -7.96 3.50 -8.65
CA LEU A 174 -9.21 3.91 -7.99
C LEU A 174 -10.40 3.97 -8.97
N LEU A 175 -10.17 4.27 -10.24
CA LEU A 175 -11.20 4.26 -11.27
C LEU A 175 -11.73 2.86 -11.60
N ARG A 176 -10.98 1.82 -11.26
CA ARG A 176 -11.32 0.42 -11.54
C ARG A 176 -11.87 -0.35 -10.35
N VAL A 177 -12.03 0.28 -9.18
CA VAL A 177 -12.49 -0.40 -7.96
C VAL A 177 -13.75 -1.22 -8.20
N VAL A 178 -14.79 -0.65 -8.82
CA VAL A 178 -16.05 -1.36 -9.10
C VAL A 178 -15.84 -2.54 -10.06
N LYS A 179 -14.98 -2.39 -11.06
CA LYS A 179 -14.62 -3.48 -11.98
C LYS A 179 -13.88 -4.59 -11.24
N ASN A 180 -12.93 -4.21 -10.39
CA ASN A 180 -12.10 -5.14 -9.63
C ASN A 180 -12.90 -5.86 -8.51
N ILE A 181 -13.88 -5.20 -7.90
CA ILE A 181 -14.86 -5.88 -7.02
C ILE A 181 -15.56 -7.01 -7.77
N LYS A 182 -16.02 -6.76 -9.00
CA LYS A 182 -16.70 -7.80 -9.82
C LYS A 182 -15.75 -8.91 -10.25
N LEU A 183 -14.48 -8.58 -10.51
CA LEU A 183 -13.47 -9.54 -10.95
C LEU A 183 -13.01 -10.45 -9.81
N PHE A 184 -12.64 -9.87 -8.69
CA PHE A 184 -12.03 -10.58 -7.57
C PHE A 184 -13.04 -11.12 -6.56
N GLN A 185 -14.30 -10.64 -6.59
CA GLN A 185 -15.35 -11.02 -5.66
C GLN A 185 -14.87 -10.99 -4.19
N PRO A 186 -14.34 -9.83 -3.70
CA PRO A 186 -13.75 -9.77 -2.38
C PRO A 186 -14.79 -10.03 -1.29
N ASN A 187 -14.31 -10.53 -0.16
CA ASN A 187 -15.11 -10.64 1.06
C ASN A 187 -15.07 -9.33 1.86
N MET A 188 -13.95 -8.61 1.75
CA MET A 188 -13.66 -7.43 2.56
C MET A 188 -12.90 -6.37 1.76
N ILE A 189 -13.18 -5.11 2.08
CA ILE A 189 -12.45 -3.94 1.55
C ILE A 189 -12.18 -2.97 2.69
N LEU A 190 -10.96 -2.43 2.72
CA LEU A 190 -10.59 -1.32 3.58
C LEU A 190 -10.77 -0.01 2.82
N MET A 191 -11.48 0.96 3.41
CA MET A 191 -11.78 2.24 2.78
C MET A 191 -11.60 3.41 3.75
N VAL A 192 -11.36 4.58 3.20
CA VAL A 192 -11.50 5.84 3.94
C VAL A 192 -12.91 6.42 3.77
N PRO A 193 -13.40 7.26 4.69
CA PRO A 193 -14.78 7.79 4.64
C PRO A 193 -15.18 8.39 3.30
N LEU A 194 -14.30 9.14 2.64
CA LEU A 194 -14.56 9.72 1.32
C LEU A 194 -14.90 8.66 0.24
N MET A 195 -14.26 7.49 0.30
CA MET A 195 -14.57 6.38 -0.61
C MET A 195 -15.93 5.77 -0.29
N ILE A 196 -16.25 5.64 1.01
CA ILE A 196 -17.56 5.15 1.48
C ILE A 196 -18.67 6.08 1.01
N GLU A 197 -18.52 7.40 1.16
CA GLU A 197 -19.46 8.41 0.65
C GLU A 197 -19.65 8.31 -0.87
N THR A 198 -18.56 8.07 -1.60
CA THR A 198 -18.64 7.89 -3.06
C THR A 198 -19.42 6.62 -3.43
N MET A 199 -19.24 5.55 -2.66
CA MET A 199 -20.02 4.31 -2.87
C MET A 199 -21.46 4.46 -2.41
N ALA A 200 -21.76 5.23 -1.35
CA ALA A 200 -23.10 5.52 -0.91
C ALA A 200 -23.94 6.16 -2.02
N LYS A 201 -23.38 7.12 -2.76
CA LYS A 201 -24.04 7.72 -3.94
C LYS A 201 -24.44 6.68 -4.98
N LYS A 202 -23.57 5.69 -5.23
CA LYS A 202 -23.89 4.59 -6.15
C LYS A 202 -24.97 3.65 -5.61
N LEU A 203 -25.04 3.45 -4.30
CA LEU A 203 -26.12 2.69 -3.68
C LEU A 203 -27.46 3.42 -3.81
N GLU A 204 -27.47 4.74 -3.67
CA GLU A 204 -28.68 5.57 -3.87
C GLU A 204 -29.21 5.48 -5.30
N GLU A 205 -28.34 5.47 -6.32
CA GLU A 205 -28.73 5.33 -7.73
C GLU A 205 -29.50 4.03 -8.02
N VAL A 206 -29.27 2.97 -7.24
CA VAL A 206 -29.89 1.65 -7.39
C VAL A 206 -30.82 1.28 -6.24
N SER A 207 -31.17 2.23 -5.38
CA SER A 207 -31.97 2.02 -4.17
C SER A 207 -33.39 1.51 -4.41
N GLY A 208 -33.92 1.63 -5.64
CA GLY A 208 -35.21 1.07 -6.04
C GLY A 208 -35.25 -0.45 -6.21
N LEU A 209 -34.10 -1.12 -6.12
CA LEU A 209 -33.98 -2.57 -6.23
C LEU A 209 -33.99 -3.25 -4.85
N PRO A 210 -34.37 -4.54 -4.75
CA PRO A 210 -34.25 -5.29 -3.50
C PRO A 210 -32.81 -5.26 -2.95
N PRO A 211 -32.59 -5.10 -1.61
CA PRO A 211 -31.27 -4.93 -1.03
C PRO A 211 -30.25 -6.02 -1.42
N LYS A 212 -30.67 -7.28 -1.47
CA LYS A 212 -29.80 -8.39 -1.90
C LYS A 212 -29.32 -8.23 -3.34
N LEU A 213 -30.15 -7.69 -4.22
CA LEU A 213 -29.79 -7.46 -5.63
C LEU A 213 -28.81 -6.28 -5.75
N VAL A 214 -29.06 -5.21 -4.98
CA VAL A 214 -28.16 -4.06 -4.88
C VAL A 214 -26.77 -4.51 -4.38
N LYS A 215 -26.74 -5.25 -3.28
CA LYS A 215 -25.48 -5.82 -2.74
C LYS A 215 -24.73 -6.61 -3.81
N TRP A 216 -25.41 -7.52 -4.47
CA TRP A 216 -24.78 -8.33 -5.51
C TRP A 216 -24.25 -7.50 -6.69
N GLN A 217 -25.01 -6.49 -7.10
CA GLN A 217 -24.67 -5.65 -8.24
C GLN A 217 -23.47 -4.73 -7.94
N VAL A 218 -23.37 -4.21 -6.71
CA VAL A 218 -22.35 -3.23 -6.30
C VAL A 218 -21.10 -3.92 -5.76
N PHE A 219 -21.28 -4.89 -4.86
CA PHE A 219 -20.19 -5.50 -4.09
C PHE A 219 -19.89 -6.95 -4.47
N GLY A 220 -20.80 -7.63 -5.17
CA GLY A 220 -20.66 -9.05 -5.45
C GLY A 220 -21.29 -9.96 -4.39
N LYS A 221 -21.27 -11.27 -4.65
CA LYS A 221 -22.00 -12.24 -3.83
C LYS A 221 -21.33 -12.53 -2.47
N GLN A 222 -20.01 -12.48 -2.42
CA GLN A 222 -19.23 -12.92 -1.26
C GLN A 222 -18.90 -11.78 -0.29
N PHE A 223 -19.21 -10.56 -0.67
CA PHE A 223 -18.87 -9.37 0.09
C PHE A 223 -19.67 -9.27 1.40
N HIS A 224 -19.00 -8.98 2.52
CA HIS A 224 -19.67 -8.88 3.82
C HIS A 224 -19.05 -7.85 4.78
N THR A 225 -17.85 -7.29 4.48
CA THR A 225 -17.18 -6.40 5.43
C THR A 225 -16.57 -5.19 4.75
N ILE A 226 -16.88 -4.00 5.29
CA ILE A 226 -16.15 -2.76 5.02
C ILE A 226 -15.47 -2.35 6.31
N CYS A 227 -14.15 -2.16 6.28
CA CYS A 227 -13.44 -1.54 7.37
C CYS A 227 -13.17 -0.07 7.02
N SER A 228 -13.57 0.83 7.89
CA SER A 228 -13.33 2.27 7.73
C SER A 228 -12.30 2.77 8.73
N GLY A 229 -11.41 3.63 8.27
CA GLY A 229 -10.40 4.27 9.11
C GLY A 229 -9.80 5.52 8.48
N GLY A 230 -8.88 6.16 9.20
CA GLY A 230 -8.17 7.35 8.73
C GLY A 230 -8.91 8.67 8.94
N ALA A 231 -10.25 8.67 9.13
CA ALA A 231 -11.06 9.84 9.43
C ALA A 231 -12.40 9.44 10.07
N TYR A 232 -13.16 10.43 10.52
CA TYR A 232 -14.50 10.22 11.07
C TYR A 232 -15.50 9.75 9.99
N LEU A 233 -16.25 8.69 10.29
CA LEU A 233 -17.35 8.20 9.47
C LEU A 233 -18.67 8.53 10.17
N PRO A 234 -19.61 9.29 9.53
CA PRO A 234 -20.92 9.58 10.10
C PRO A 234 -21.74 8.30 10.36
N PRO A 235 -22.42 8.16 11.52
CA PRO A 235 -23.24 6.98 11.82
C PRO A 235 -24.29 6.67 10.73
N ALA A 236 -24.87 7.68 10.12
CA ALA A 236 -25.82 7.51 9.02
C ALA A 236 -25.24 6.72 7.82
N MET A 237 -23.92 6.77 7.60
CA MET A 237 -23.27 5.96 6.58
C MET A 237 -23.24 4.50 6.98
N ILE A 238 -22.99 4.19 8.26
CA ILE A 238 -23.04 2.81 8.77
C ILE A 238 -24.46 2.26 8.57
N ASP A 239 -25.49 2.99 9.02
CA ASP A 239 -26.89 2.59 8.88
C ASP A 239 -27.30 2.36 7.41
N LEU A 240 -26.74 3.15 6.49
CA LEU A 240 -26.99 2.97 5.05
C LEU A 240 -26.42 1.64 4.54
N PHE A 241 -25.17 1.33 4.89
CA PHE A 241 -24.51 0.11 4.41
C PHE A 241 -25.04 -1.16 5.08
N ASP A 242 -25.48 -1.09 6.33
CA ASP A 242 -26.10 -2.20 7.06
C ASP A 242 -27.44 -2.68 6.46
N ARG A 243 -28.07 -1.88 5.59
CA ARG A 243 -29.27 -2.30 4.84
C ARG A 243 -28.98 -3.31 3.74
N TYR A 244 -27.74 -3.39 3.29
CA TYR A 244 -27.31 -4.22 2.18
C TYR A 244 -26.34 -5.34 2.63
#